data_5ebbc5159f3b517c04c2529c04cc9ef8
#
_entry.id   5ebbc5159f3b517c04c2529c04cc9ef8
#
_cell.length_a   1.000
_cell.length_b   1.000
_cell.length_c   1.000
_cell.angle_alpha   90.00
_cell.angle_beta   90.00
_cell.angle_gamma   90.00
#
_symmetry.space_group_name_H-M   'P 1'
#
loop_
_entity.id
_entity.type
_entity.pdbx_description
1 polymer ?
#
loop_
_entity_poly.entity_id
_entity_poly.type
_entity_poly.pdbx_seq_one_letter_code
_entity_poly.pdbx_strand_id
1 'polypeptide(L)'
;MRNIKMLFLIPVALFISLRFAAAQTASGPDTGPLGVVRSADGKALEGVGVSARASGQTFTTTVYTDLQGRYSFPALDSGHYQIFAQAVGFTLTKAELDLAPGRRAQQNFTLGPFKDISKQLSGAEWMAALPEDTPQDRRLKNILHHQCNTCHVSSFMLLNRFDASGWRMMVNFMERTTPYVDQRPNVNQAMNTYKEEVVGYLTQIRGPNPMALKFKPFPRPTGEAAQVIVTEYDISPGYKPGYISPHNGTDWTEGFPSRHEARALHSIKMGPDGAIWFSDTYVPGRTLSKLDPRTGKVTDYVLADRNNEASGTHGLTVDQEGNVWLTNNAAGALTRFDTETEKFQVFPRPDGMRPVGSDIRVDSKGNPWALHSNPDGIVKLDPKTGKYTDYLASKSGGAPYGVAVDAKDNAWFTQINGDRIVFVDAQTDKVGEIVLDPLTDDMMDRDHDNVTRLAGISGASTDSHAFQKGPRRMAADPNGDTLWVAEYWGNRLAKIDINSKKLVKEYRVPWKDALPYAVAVDKNHMVYVTLMNMDRIAKFNPVTEQFTELPLPSLGSGNRSIDVDNRTDPPTIWVPEFGTNKIARVQIRPAAGAVSQIATGGR
;
A
#
# COMPACT_ATOMS: atom_id res chain seq x y z
N MET A 1 -10.78 76.52 -36.32
CA MET A 1 -11.15 75.93 -35.02
C MET A 1 -10.82 74.43 -35.09
N ARG A 2 -9.72 74.06 -34.47
CA ARG A 2 -9.15 72.70 -34.53
C ARG A 2 -9.66 71.90 -33.30
N ASN A 3 -10.39 70.83 -33.54
CA ASN A 3 -10.78 69.89 -32.48
C ASN A 3 -9.62 68.89 -32.17
N ILE A 4 -9.08 68.98 -30.99
CA ILE A 4 -8.09 68.04 -30.43
C ILE A 4 -8.90 66.94 -29.76
N LYS A 5 -8.81 65.69 -30.29
CA LYS A 5 -9.29 64.47 -29.61
C LYS A 5 -8.22 63.98 -28.65
N MET A 6 -8.55 64.06 -27.38
CA MET A 6 -7.71 63.52 -26.30
C MET A 6 -7.90 61.99 -26.21
N LEU A 7 -6.86 61.21 -26.45
CA LEU A 7 -6.82 59.76 -26.35
C LEU A 7 -6.46 59.41 -24.90
N PHE A 8 -7.39 58.82 -24.15
CA PHE A 8 -7.11 58.23 -22.83
C PHE A 8 -6.48 56.86 -23.01
N LEU A 9 -5.18 56.72 -22.68
CA LEU A 9 -4.51 55.46 -22.51
C LEU A 9 -4.79 54.94 -21.10
N ILE A 10 -5.52 53.82 -20.98
CA ILE A 10 -5.70 53.07 -19.75
C ILE A 10 -4.51 52.09 -19.63
N PRO A 11 -3.70 52.14 -18.59
CA PRO A 11 -2.67 51.12 -18.40
C PRO A 11 -3.33 49.81 -17.94
N VAL A 12 -3.25 48.78 -18.76
CA VAL A 12 -3.56 47.40 -18.36
C VAL A 12 -2.41 46.93 -17.45
N ALA A 13 -2.68 46.94 -16.14
CA ALA A 13 -1.77 46.31 -15.16
C ALA A 13 -1.85 44.78 -15.29
N LEU A 14 -0.84 44.21 -15.89
CA LEU A 14 -0.64 42.75 -15.96
C LEU A 14 -0.30 42.24 -14.56
N PHE A 15 -1.29 41.73 -13.83
CA PHE A 15 -1.03 40.99 -12.58
C PHE A 15 -0.44 39.63 -12.94
N ILE A 16 0.90 39.54 -13.02
CA ILE A 16 1.59 38.27 -12.99
C ILE A 16 1.50 37.76 -11.53
N SER A 17 0.55 36.89 -11.27
CA SER A 17 0.51 36.12 -10.02
C SER A 17 1.67 35.11 -10.06
N LEU A 18 2.82 35.49 -9.52
CA LEU A 18 3.85 34.54 -9.15
C LEU A 18 3.25 33.60 -8.08
N ARG A 19 2.77 32.46 -8.49
CA ARG A 19 2.55 31.34 -7.57
C ARG A 19 3.93 30.85 -7.13
N PHE A 20 4.37 31.30 -5.98
CA PHE A 20 5.45 30.64 -5.25
C PHE A 20 4.93 29.24 -4.88
N ALA A 21 5.30 28.24 -5.66
CA ALA A 21 5.33 26.87 -5.18
C ALA A 21 6.37 26.85 -4.06
N ALA A 22 5.91 26.91 -2.80
CA ALA A 22 6.78 26.65 -1.66
C ALA A 22 7.22 25.19 -1.80
N ALA A 23 8.43 25.00 -2.32
CA ALA A 23 9.12 23.72 -2.22
C ALA A 23 9.13 23.36 -0.73
N GLN A 24 8.49 22.25 -0.35
CA GLN A 24 8.67 21.70 0.99
C GLN A 24 10.15 21.35 1.10
N THR A 25 10.89 22.19 1.79
CA THR A 25 12.31 21.96 2.08
C THR A 25 12.44 20.64 2.81
N ALA A 26 13.42 19.84 2.40
CA ALA A 26 13.93 18.71 3.16
C ALA A 26 14.00 19.07 4.64
N SER A 27 13.64 18.12 5.52
CA SER A 27 13.60 18.27 6.96
C SER A 27 14.72 19.20 7.46
N GLY A 28 14.34 20.35 8.02
CA GLY A 28 15.28 21.26 8.66
C GLY A 28 16.10 20.56 9.76
N PRO A 29 17.15 21.19 10.29
CA PRO A 29 17.99 20.57 11.30
C PRO A 29 17.11 20.04 12.44
N ASP A 30 17.47 18.85 12.98
CA ASP A 30 16.77 18.20 14.10
C ASP A 30 16.70 19.13 15.33
N THR A 31 15.69 19.99 15.34
CA THR A 31 15.47 20.99 16.40
C THR A 31 14.33 20.59 17.34
N GLY A 32 13.66 19.47 17.05
CA GLY A 32 12.59 18.92 17.89
C GLY A 32 13.07 18.23 19.16
N PRO A 33 12.19 17.54 19.89
CA PRO A 33 12.52 16.77 21.08
C PRO A 33 13.59 15.71 20.80
N LEU A 34 14.37 15.41 21.82
CA LEU A 34 15.43 14.41 21.74
C LEU A 34 15.52 13.59 23.05
N GLY A 35 16.27 12.52 23.02
CA GLY A 35 16.51 11.71 24.22
C GLY A 35 17.24 10.41 23.94
N VAL A 36 17.24 9.56 24.96
CA VAL A 36 17.86 8.23 24.91
C VAL A 36 16.87 7.19 25.38
N VAL A 37 16.86 6.05 24.70
CA VAL A 37 16.07 4.88 25.08
C VAL A 37 17.01 3.78 25.55
N ARG A 38 16.73 3.22 26.74
CA ARG A 38 17.48 2.14 27.36
C ARG A 38 16.53 1.03 27.83
N SER A 39 17.05 -0.19 27.92
CA SER A 39 16.38 -1.28 28.62
C SER A 39 16.51 -1.11 30.14
N ALA A 40 15.72 -1.86 30.90
CA ALA A 40 15.75 -1.84 32.36
C ALA A 40 17.12 -2.19 32.98
N ASP A 41 17.96 -2.96 32.25
CA ASP A 41 19.35 -3.27 32.64
C ASP A 41 20.37 -2.20 32.17
N GLY A 42 19.90 -1.07 31.65
CA GLY A 42 20.72 0.09 31.28
C GLY A 42 21.33 0.06 29.88
N LYS A 43 21.12 -0.99 29.09
CA LYS A 43 21.66 -1.08 27.71
C LYS A 43 20.94 -0.10 26.78
N ALA A 44 21.70 0.54 25.91
CA ALA A 44 21.16 1.34 24.83
C ALA A 44 20.36 0.45 23.86
N LEU A 45 19.20 0.91 23.39
CA LEU A 45 18.35 0.17 22.48
C LEU A 45 18.31 0.89 21.12
N GLU A 46 18.91 0.25 20.09
CA GLU A 46 18.80 0.67 18.70
C GLU A 46 17.46 0.25 18.09
N GLY A 47 16.94 1.06 17.14
CA GLY A 47 15.74 0.75 16.35
C GLY A 47 14.45 0.76 17.16
N VAL A 48 14.40 1.47 18.27
CA VAL A 48 13.16 1.73 19.01
C VAL A 48 12.39 2.86 18.33
N GLY A 49 11.13 2.64 18.01
CA GLY A 49 10.25 3.69 17.54
C GLY A 49 9.89 4.64 18.70
N VAL A 50 10.20 5.91 18.53
CA VAL A 50 9.76 6.97 19.45
C VAL A 50 8.79 7.87 18.71
N SER A 51 7.58 7.98 19.22
CA SER A 51 6.46 8.67 18.58
C SER A 51 6.03 9.87 19.37
N ALA A 52 5.64 10.95 18.68
CA ALA A 52 5.13 12.19 19.29
C ALA A 52 3.83 12.59 18.61
N ARG A 53 2.80 12.87 19.43
CA ARG A 53 1.48 13.32 18.98
C ARG A 53 1.06 14.54 19.78
N ALA A 54 0.81 15.65 19.10
CA ALA A 54 0.28 16.84 19.76
C ALA A 54 -1.20 16.66 20.14
N SER A 55 -1.59 17.25 21.23
CA SER A 55 -2.99 17.28 21.66
C SER A 55 -3.88 17.92 20.60
N GLY A 56 -4.97 17.21 20.23
CA GLY A 56 -5.91 17.67 19.21
C GLY A 56 -5.47 17.43 17.76
N GLN A 57 -4.27 16.94 17.50
CA GLN A 57 -3.82 16.59 16.15
C GLN A 57 -4.28 15.18 15.75
N THR A 58 -4.46 14.99 14.44
CA THR A 58 -4.88 13.72 13.83
C THR A 58 -3.70 12.93 13.24
N PHE A 59 -2.47 13.31 13.56
CA PHE A 59 -1.28 12.62 13.08
C PHE A 59 -0.21 12.46 14.17
N THR A 60 0.60 11.43 14.01
CA THR A 60 1.70 11.04 14.89
C THR A 60 2.98 10.99 14.11
N THR A 61 4.04 11.63 14.59
CA THR A 61 5.38 11.54 13.99
C THR A 61 6.24 10.58 14.79
N THR A 62 6.89 9.66 14.12
CA THR A 62 7.77 8.63 14.71
C THR A 62 9.18 8.73 14.12
N VAL A 63 10.17 8.63 14.98
CA VAL A 63 11.59 8.50 14.66
C VAL A 63 12.16 7.25 15.32
N TYR A 64 13.33 6.77 14.87
CA TYR A 64 13.94 5.57 15.43
C TYR A 64 15.27 5.90 16.11
N THR A 65 15.60 5.13 17.14
CA THR A 65 16.85 5.28 17.88
C THR A 65 18.06 4.75 17.11
N ASP A 66 19.21 5.42 17.27
CA ASP A 66 20.51 5.00 16.76
C ASP A 66 21.15 3.90 17.63
N LEU A 67 22.36 3.43 17.24
CA LEU A 67 23.14 2.42 17.94
C LEU A 67 23.41 2.77 19.42
N GLN A 68 23.45 4.05 19.78
CA GLN A 68 23.61 4.54 21.16
C GLN A 68 22.28 4.73 21.88
N GLY A 69 21.16 4.33 21.25
CA GLY A 69 19.82 4.51 21.77
C GLY A 69 19.31 5.94 21.70
N ARG A 70 20.00 6.86 21.01
CA ARG A 70 19.62 8.26 20.88
C ARG A 70 18.60 8.44 19.77
N TYR A 71 17.66 9.35 19.98
CA TYR A 71 16.71 9.78 18.99
C TYR A 71 16.61 11.30 18.95
N SER A 72 16.21 11.85 17.82
CA SER A 72 15.86 13.26 17.67
C SER A 72 14.74 13.43 16.65
N PHE A 73 13.81 14.31 16.96
CA PHE A 73 12.73 14.68 16.04
C PHE A 73 13.16 15.85 15.14
N PRO A 74 12.60 15.98 13.94
CA PRO A 74 12.60 17.23 13.20
C PRO A 74 11.90 18.32 14.03
N ALA A 75 11.90 19.55 13.53
CA ALA A 75 11.12 20.62 14.15
C ALA A 75 9.65 20.20 14.28
N LEU A 76 9.10 20.29 15.49
CA LEU A 76 7.69 20.12 15.79
C LEU A 76 7.12 21.46 16.26
N ASP A 77 5.83 21.68 16.04
CA ASP A 77 5.11 22.86 16.52
C ASP A 77 5.13 22.92 18.05
N SER A 78 5.05 24.13 18.61
CA SER A 78 4.88 24.30 20.06
C SER A 78 3.52 23.77 20.51
N GLY A 79 3.48 23.13 21.68
CA GLY A 79 2.26 22.56 22.22
C GLY A 79 2.49 21.45 23.23
N HIS A 80 1.39 20.87 23.69
CA HIS A 80 1.38 19.72 24.58
C HIS A 80 1.38 18.42 23.76
N TYR A 81 2.31 17.51 24.05
CA TYR A 81 2.53 16.26 23.33
C TYR A 81 2.45 15.05 24.24
N GLN A 82 1.79 14.01 23.79
CA GLN A 82 2.07 12.67 24.26
C GLN A 82 3.24 12.11 23.44
N ILE A 83 4.29 11.68 24.15
CA ILE A 83 5.46 11.04 23.55
C ILE A 83 5.60 9.62 24.11
N PHE A 84 5.91 8.63 23.27
CA PHE A 84 5.99 7.25 23.70
C PHE A 84 7.04 6.47 22.92
N ALA A 85 7.63 5.46 23.58
CA ALA A 85 8.64 4.60 23.01
C ALA A 85 8.14 3.15 22.96
N GLN A 86 8.31 2.46 21.82
CA GLN A 86 7.89 1.08 21.62
C GLN A 86 8.89 0.26 20.83
N ALA A 87 9.06 -0.99 21.21
CA ALA A 87 9.83 -2.00 20.49
C ALA A 87 9.31 -3.40 20.83
N VAL A 88 9.42 -4.34 19.89
CA VAL A 88 9.05 -5.74 20.13
C VAL A 88 9.86 -6.32 21.28
N GLY A 89 9.22 -7.02 22.21
CA GLY A 89 9.81 -7.57 23.43
C GLY A 89 9.83 -6.61 24.61
N PHE A 90 9.32 -5.39 24.43
CA PHE A 90 9.29 -4.38 25.50
C PHE A 90 7.89 -3.84 25.73
N THR A 91 7.64 -3.41 26.97
CA THR A 91 6.41 -2.69 27.35
C THR A 91 6.47 -1.28 26.79
N LEU A 92 5.38 -0.85 26.14
CA LEU A 92 5.22 0.51 25.68
C LEU A 92 5.30 1.49 26.87
N THR A 93 6.12 2.54 26.75
CA THR A 93 6.30 3.56 27.78
C THR A 93 5.91 4.92 27.24
N LYS A 94 5.02 5.62 27.96
CA LYS A 94 4.47 6.94 27.58
C LYS A 94 4.96 8.04 28.53
N ALA A 95 5.04 9.26 28.03
CA ALA A 95 5.29 10.48 28.79
C ALA A 95 4.55 11.67 28.15
N GLU A 96 4.30 12.70 28.94
CA GLU A 96 3.77 13.97 28.44
C GLU A 96 4.90 14.99 28.35
N LEU A 97 4.86 15.86 27.35
CA LEU A 97 5.91 16.81 27.05
C LEU A 97 5.35 18.11 26.50
N ASP A 98 5.72 19.23 27.16
CA ASP A 98 5.39 20.56 26.65
C ASP A 98 6.54 21.12 25.81
N LEU A 99 6.25 21.43 24.56
CA LEU A 99 7.20 22.09 23.67
C LEU A 99 6.96 23.60 23.63
N ALA A 100 7.94 24.34 24.12
CA ALA A 100 7.96 25.79 23.99
C ALA A 100 8.60 26.21 22.65
N PRO A 101 8.19 27.37 22.08
CA PRO A 101 8.77 27.89 20.87
C PRO A 101 10.29 28.04 20.96
N GLY A 102 11.03 27.47 19.99
CA GLY A 102 12.49 27.59 19.91
C GLY A 102 13.29 26.85 20.98
N ARG A 103 12.64 26.03 21.84
CA ARG A 103 13.33 25.25 22.87
C ARG A 103 13.29 23.77 22.53
N ARG A 104 14.47 23.13 22.63
CA ARG A 104 14.58 21.66 22.61
C ARG A 104 14.15 21.10 23.96
N ALA A 105 13.28 20.10 23.93
CA ALA A 105 12.91 19.34 25.11
C ALA A 105 13.60 17.97 25.10
N GLN A 106 14.00 17.49 26.28
CA GLN A 106 14.64 16.19 26.42
C GLN A 106 13.71 15.23 27.17
N GLN A 107 13.48 14.04 26.57
CA GLN A 107 12.73 12.97 27.20
C GLN A 107 13.51 11.65 27.05
N ASN A 108 13.86 11.03 28.14
CA ASN A 108 14.51 9.70 28.12
C ASN A 108 13.49 8.62 28.48
N PHE A 109 13.68 7.41 27.92
CA PHE A 109 12.84 6.27 28.21
C PHE A 109 13.66 5.08 28.72
N THR A 110 13.07 4.36 29.68
CA THR A 110 13.54 3.04 30.12
C THR A 110 12.44 2.03 29.86
N LEU A 111 12.73 1.04 28.98
CA LEU A 111 11.77 0.03 28.59
C LEU A 111 11.93 -1.24 29.40
N GLY A 112 10.84 -1.68 30.02
CA GLY A 112 10.75 -2.98 30.71
C GLY A 112 10.46 -4.12 29.71
N PRO A 113 10.79 -5.36 30.06
CA PRO A 113 10.52 -6.52 29.19
C PRO A 113 9.01 -6.80 29.12
N PHE A 114 8.54 -7.23 27.94
CA PHE A 114 7.19 -7.71 27.70
C PHE A 114 7.21 -9.21 27.35
N LYS A 115 6.44 -10.02 28.08
CA LYS A 115 6.53 -11.49 27.98
C LYS A 115 5.78 -12.09 26.79
N ASP A 116 4.58 -11.61 26.52
CA ASP A 116 3.73 -12.15 25.43
C ASP A 116 3.95 -11.39 24.13
N ILE A 117 5.10 -11.62 23.52
CA ILE A 117 5.47 -10.93 22.26
C ILE A 117 4.54 -11.25 21.09
N SER A 118 3.73 -12.31 21.18
CA SER A 118 2.83 -12.70 20.07
C SER A 118 1.89 -11.59 19.64
N LYS A 119 1.50 -10.70 20.57
CA LYS A 119 0.67 -9.53 20.31
C LYS A 119 1.39 -8.36 19.64
N GLN A 120 2.72 -8.43 19.57
CA GLN A 120 3.57 -7.38 19.01
C GLN A 120 4.15 -7.76 17.65
N LEU A 121 3.77 -8.92 17.09
CA LEU A 121 4.35 -9.48 15.88
C LEU A 121 3.49 -9.18 14.64
N SER A 122 4.17 -8.89 13.55
CA SER A 122 3.57 -8.78 12.23
C SER A 122 3.02 -10.11 11.71
N GLY A 123 2.24 -10.06 10.65
CA GLY A 123 1.72 -11.28 10.02
C GLY A 123 2.81 -12.20 9.49
N ALA A 124 3.90 -11.65 8.95
CA ALA A 124 5.03 -12.46 8.46
C ALA A 124 5.77 -13.17 9.59
N GLU A 125 5.95 -12.52 10.75
CA GLU A 125 6.56 -13.16 11.93
C GLU A 125 5.66 -14.27 12.50
N TRP A 126 4.34 -14.09 12.45
CA TRP A 126 3.39 -15.14 12.77
C TRP A 126 3.50 -16.34 11.81
N MET A 127 3.54 -16.08 10.50
CA MET A 127 3.72 -17.12 9.50
C MET A 127 5.07 -17.83 9.65
N ALA A 128 6.15 -17.10 9.96
CA ALA A 128 7.47 -17.67 10.18
C ALA A 128 7.54 -18.57 11.43
N ALA A 129 6.63 -18.40 12.40
CA ALA A 129 6.56 -19.26 13.58
C ALA A 129 5.81 -20.58 13.34
N LEU A 130 5.12 -20.73 12.20
CA LEU A 130 4.41 -21.96 11.85
C LEU A 130 5.39 -23.08 11.49
N PRO A 131 5.02 -24.35 11.75
CA PRO A 131 5.89 -25.51 11.44
C PRO A 131 6.29 -25.57 9.96
N GLU A 132 7.54 -25.92 9.71
CA GLU A 132 8.11 -26.14 8.37
C GLU A 132 9.00 -27.42 8.34
N ASP A 133 8.94 -28.24 9.37
CA ASP A 133 9.89 -29.34 9.55
C ASP A 133 9.66 -30.48 8.53
N THR A 134 8.41 -30.72 8.15
CA THR A 134 8.06 -31.77 7.18
C THR A 134 7.52 -31.16 5.86
N PRO A 135 7.55 -31.91 4.74
CA PRO A 135 6.89 -31.49 3.51
C PRO A 135 5.40 -31.16 3.70
N GLN A 136 4.71 -31.93 4.56
CA GLN A 136 3.31 -31.69 4.88
C GLN A 136 3.10 -30.38 5.64
N ASP A 137 3.99 -30.04 6.59
CA ASP A 137 3.91 -28.76 7.32
C ASP A 137 4.09 -27.57 6.36
N ARG A 138 5.09 -27.61 5.50
CA ARG A 138 5.34 -26.58 4.49
C ARG A 138 4.16 -26.42 3.54
N ARG A 139 3.58 -27.55 3.09
CA ARG A 139 2.40 -27.54 2.23
C ARG A 139 1.19 -26.90 2.91
N LEU A 140 0.87 -27.27 4.15
CA LEU A 140 -0.26 -26.69 4.90
C LEU A 140 -0.05 -25.19 5.15
N LYS A 141 1.17 -24.79 5.48
CA LYS A 141 1.52 -23.37 5.59
C LYS A 141 1.34 -22.65 4.26
N ASN A 142 1.75 -23.22 3.13
CA ASN A 142 1.57 -22.63 1.80
C ASN A 142 0.10 -22.50 1.42
N ILE A 143 -0.74 -23.50 1.74
CA ILE A 143 -2.19 -23.39 1.54
C ILE A 143 -2.75 -22.20 2.33
N LEU A 144 -2.37 -22.07 3.61
CA LEU A 144 -2.78 -20.95 4.44
C LEU A 144 -2.31 -19.60 3.87
N HIS A 145 -1.06 -19.53 3.43
CA HIS A 145 -0.45 -18.36 2.78
C HIS A 145 -1.24 -17.92 1.54
N HIS A 146 -1.59 -18.84 0.65
CA HIS A 146 -2.30 -18.52 -0.59
C HIS A 146 -3.80 -18.25 -0.39
N GLN A 147 -4.46 -18.99 0.49
CA GLN A 147 -5.91 -18.90 0.62
C GLN A 147 -6.37 -17.82 1.60
N CYS A 148 -5.63 -17.61 2.70
CA CYS A 148 -6.10 -16.74 3.79
C CYS A 148 -5.56 -15.31 3.72
N ASN A 149 -4.41 -15.08 3.08
CA ASN A 149 -3.77 -13.76 3.07
C ASN A 149 -4.20 -12.84 1.91
N THR A 150 -5.17 -13.24 1.11
CA THR A 150 -5.64 -12.41 -0.02
C THR A 150 -6.28 -11.09 0.45
N CYS A 151 -6.99 -11.11 1.59
CA CYS A 151 -7.80 -10.00 2.06
C CYS A 151 -7.25 -9.29 3.31
N HIS A 152 -6.50 -9.97 4.17
CA HIS A 152 -5.96 -9.41 5.41
C HIS A 152 -4.60 -10.01 5.77
N VAL A 153 -3.90 -9.38 6.72
CA VAL A 153 -2.62 -9.88 7.23
C VAL A 153 -2.80 -11.14 8.06
N SER A 154 -1.79 -12.00 8.10
CA SER A 154 -1.84 -13.29 8.80
C SER A 154 -2.07 -13.16 10.30
N SER A 155 -1.51 -12.13 10.95
CA SER A 155 -1.69 -11.89 12.38
C SER A 155 -3.16 -11.70 12.76
N PHE A 156 -3.97 -11.07 11.91
CA PHE A 156 -5.40 -10.89 12.14
C PHE A 156 -6.14 -12.22 12.35
N MET A 157 -5.79 -13.23 11.59
CA MET A 157 -6.33 -14.59 11.74
C MET A 157 -5.67 -15.33 12.90
N LEU A 158 -4.34 -15.33 12.94
CA LEU A 158 -3.56 -16.18 13.85
C LEU A 158 -3.57 -15.73 15.32
N LEU A 159 -3.98 -14.49 15.61
CA LEU A 159 -4.24 -14.04 16.98
C LEU A 159 -5.51 -14.67 17.58
N ASN A 160 -6.46 -15.10 16.75
CA ASN A 160 -7.68 -15.76 17.22
C ASN A 160 -7.43 -17.22 17.62
N ARG A 161 -8.31 -17.77 18.46
CA ARG A 161 -8.27 -19.16 18.94
C ARG A 161 -9.67 -19.72 18.95
N PHE A 162 -9.88 -20.79 18.18
CA PHE A 162 -11.16 -21.49 18.11
C PHE A 162 -10.94 -23.00 18.10
N ASP A 163 -11.93 -23.77 18.55
CA ASP A 163 -11.97 -25.20 18.29
C ASP A 163 -12.25 -25.50 16.80
N ALA A 164 -12.27 -26.75 16.43
CA ALA A 164 -12.52 -27.16 15.04
C ALA A 164 -13.87 -26.65 14.50
N SER A 165 -14.90 -26.60 15.35
CA SER A 165 -16.23 -26.09 14.98
C SER A 165 -16.17 -24.58 14.70
N GLY A 166 -15.53 -23.83 15.58
CA GLY A 166 -15.34 -22.38 15.43
C GLY A 166 -14.51 -22.04 14.19
N TRP A 167 -13.40 -22.74 13.94
CA TRP A 167 -12.62 -22.55 12.73
C TRP A 167 -13.40 -22.86 11.46
N ARG A 168 -14.18 -23.93 11.44
CA ARG A 168 -15.04 -24.27 10.30
C ARG A 168 -16.10 -23.19 10.05
N MET A 169 -16.68 -22.62 11.11
CA MET A 169 -17.62 -21.51 10.99
C MET A 169 -16.94 -20.27 10.40
N MET A 170 -15.71 -19.93 10.85
CA MET A 170 -14.95 -18.80 10.31
C MET A 170 -14.58 -18.99 8.86
N VAL A 171 -14.12 -20.18 8.45
CA VAL A 171 -13.80 -20.48 7.04
C VAL A 171 -15.06 -20.35 6.18
N ASN A 172 -16.19 -20.92 6.61
CA ASN A 172 -17.48 -20.77 5.91
C ASN A 172 -17.93 -19.30 5.81
N PHE A 173 -17.67 -18.50 6.83
CA PHE A 173 -17.96 -17.07 6.80
C PHE A 173 -17.08 -16.35 5.78
N MET A 174 -15.77 -16.63 5.76
CA MET A 174 -14.84 -16.04 4.78
C MET A 174 -15.24 -16.41 3.34
N GLU A 175 -15.66 -17.62 3.08
CA GLU A 175 -16.15 -18.04 1.76
C GLU A 175 -17.35 -17.21 1.27
N ARG A 176 -18.24 -16.83 2.17
CA ARG A 176 -19.47 -16.08 1.84
C ARG A 176 -19.26 -14.57 1.76
N THR A 177 -18.26 -14.04 2.47
CA THR A 177 -18.02 -12.61 2.59
C THR A 177 -16.95 -12.09 1.66
N THR A 178 -16.32 -12.95 0.87
CA THR A 178 -15.34 -12.52 -0.11
C THR A 178 -16.03 -11.63 -1.15
N PRO A 179 -15.70 -10.33 -1.25
CA PRO A 179 -16.42 -9.41 -2.14
C PRO A 179 -16.25 -9.69 -3.64
N TYR A 180 -15.54 -10.76 -3.96
CA TYR A 180 -15.23 -11.20 -5.31
C TYR A 180 -15.95 -12.49 -5.73
N VAL A 181 -16.89 -12.98 -4.90
CA VAL A 181 -17.62 -14.26 -5.16
C VAL A 181 -18.30 -14.24 -6.53
N ASP A 182 -18.97 -13.15 -6.88
CA ASP A 182 -19.67 -13.00 -8.16
C ASP A 182 -18.74 -12.80 -9.36
N GLN A 183 -17.51 -12.40 -9.11
CA GLN A 183 -16.56 -12.06 -10.17
C GLN A 183 -15.43 -13.09 -10.35
N ARG A 184 -15.25 -13.98 -9.37
CA ARG A 184 -14.15 -14.96 -9.33
C ARG A 184 -14.61 -16.31 -8.75
N PRO A 185 -15.41 -17.07 -9.48
CA PRO A 185 -15.89 -18.37 -9.01
C PRO A 185 -14.76 -19.32 -8.57
N ASN A 186 -13.54 -19.11 -9.06
CA ASN A 186 -12.39 -20.00 -8.84
C ASN A 186 -11.73 -19.83 -7.47
N VAL A 187 -11.73 -18.63 -6.88
CA VAL A 187 -11.11 -18.38 -5.56
C VAL A 187 -11.82 -19.16 -4.47
N ASN A 188 -13.16 -19.21 -4.53
CA ASN A 188 -13.97 -19.95 -3.56
C ASN A 188 -13.84 -21.47 -3.71
N GLN A 189 -13.61 -21.96 -4.92
CA GLN A 189 -13.46 -23.39 -5.16
C GLN A 189 -12.14 -23.93 -4.60
N ALA A 190 -11.06 -23.15 -4.64
CA ALA A 190 -9.80 -23.54 -4.03
C ALA A 190 -9.95 -23.63 -2.50
N MET A 191 -10.60 -22.65 -1.85
CA MET A 191 -10.88 -22.71 -0.42
C MET A 191 -11.75 -23.92 -0.06
N ASN A 192 -12.78 -24.21 -0.82
CA ASN A 192 -13.61 -25.40 -0.61
C ASN A 192 -12.82 -26.71 -0.70
N THR A 193 -11.88 -26.79 -1.64
CA THR A 193 -11.02 -27.97 -1.82
C THR A 193 -10.15 -28.24 -0.60
N TYR A 194 -9.61 -27.19 0.02
CA TYR A 194 -8.67 -27.30 1.15
C TYR A 194 -9.33 -27.07 2.52
N LYS A 195 -10.65 -26.86 2.57
CA LYS A 195 -11.36 -26.46 3.80
C LYS A 195 -11.04 -27.32 5.02
N GLU A 196 -11.22 -28.62 4.91
CA GLU A 196 -11.01 -29.51 6.06
C GLU A 196 -9.54 -29.60 6.47
N GLU A 197 -8.61 -29.48 5.53
CA GLU A 197 -7.19 -29.41 5.83
C GLU A 197 -6.83 -28.10 6.56
N VAL A 198 -7.37 -26.97 6.11
CA VAL A 198 -7.19 -25.67 6.75
C VAL A 198 -7.80 -25.66 8.15
N VAL A 199 -9.02 -26.17 8.33
CA VAL A 199 -9.67 -26.28 9.66
C VAL A 199 -8.87 -27.16 10.60
N GLY A 200 -8.39 -28.32 10.12
CA GLY A 200 -7.55 -29.23 10.92
C GLY A 200 -6.24 -28.56 11.34
N TYR A 201 -5.56 -27.93 10.41
CA TYR A 201 -4.29 -27.22 10.68
C TYR A 201 -4.48 -26.04 11.63
N LEU A 202 -5.48 -25.18 11.41
CA LEU A 202 -5.78 -24.07 12.32
C LEU A 202 -6.14 -24.56 13.72
N THR A 203 -6.85 -25.68 13.84
CA THR A 203 -7.16 -26.29 15.14
C THR A 203 -5.89 -26.77 15.85
N GLN A 204 -4.96 -27.34 15.11
CA GLN A 204 -3.67 -27.79 15.65
C GLN A 204 -2.80 -26.64 16.16
N ILE A 205 -2.71 -25.55 15.40
CA ILE A 205 -1.82 -24.41 15.71
C ILE A 205 -2.49 -23.36 16.60
N ARG A 206 -3.81 -23.19 16.53
CA ARG A 206 -4.59 -22.13 17.20
C ARG A 206 -5.89 -22.65 17.84
N GLY A 207 -5.94 -23.90 18.19
CA GLY A 207 -7.05 -24.51 18.93
C GLY A 207 -6.99 -24.25 20.44
N PRO A 208 -7.90 -24.90 21.22
CA PRO A 208 -7.89 -24.81 22.67
C PRO A 208 -6.57 -25.31 23.30
N ASN A 209 -5.99 -26.36 22.73
CA ASN A 209 -4.71 -26.94 23.14
C ASN A 209 -3.71 -26.88 21.97
N PRO A 210 -3.21 -25.69 21.62
CA PRO A 210 -2.37 -25.51 20.44
C PRO A 210 -0.97 -26.10 20.70
N MET A 211 -0.32 -26.48 19.61
CA MET A 211 1.11 -26.74 19.64
C MET A 211 1.88 -25.47 20.00
N ALA A 212 3.05 -25.63 20.62
CA ALA A 212 3.91 -24.52 20.97
C ALA A 212 4.53 -23.91 19.70
N LEU A 213 4.27 -22.63 19.45
CA LEU A 213 4.90 -21.88 18.36
C LEU A 213 6.18 -21.20 18.89
N LYS A 214 7.22 -21.19 18.05
CA LYS A 214 8.50 -20.56 18.36
C LYS A 214 8.61 -19.23 17.65
N PHE A 215 8.23 -18.16 18.32
CA PHE A 215 8.30 -16.81 17.76
C PHE A 215 9.75 -16.31 17.72
N LYS A 216 10.14 -15.79 16.55
CA LYS A 216 11.41 -15.11 16.32
C LYS A 216 11.10 -13.74 15.69
N PRO A 217 11.12 -12.67 16.49
CA PRO A 217 10.90 -11.33 15.95
C PRO A 217 11.93 -10.98 14.87
N PHE A 218 11.51 -10.23 13.88
CA PHE A 218 12.45 -9.62 12.95
C PHE A 218 13.38 -8.65 13.67
N PRO A 219 14.61 -8.47 13.18
CA PRO A 219 15.50 -7.46 13.74
C PRO A 219 14.83 -6.08 13.75
N ARG A 220 15.14 -5.29 14.78
CA ARG A 220 14.76 -3.89 14.80
C ARG A 220 15.50 -3.13 13.69
N PRO A 221 14.94 -2.03 13.17
CA PRO A 221 15.59 -1.25 12.12
C PRO A 221 16.96 -0.72 12.60
N THR A 222 17.96 -0.84 11.75
CA THR A 222 19.33 -0.38 11.99
C THR A 222 19.87 0.36 10.77
N GLY A 223 20.93 1.16 10.94
CA GLY A 223 21.55 1.87 9.83
C GLY A 223 20.56 2.77 9.07
N GLU A 224 20.46 2.65 7.74
CA GLU A 224 19.54 3.43 6.90
C GLU A 224 18.08 3.23 7.32
N ALA A 225 17.69 2.01 7.69
CA ALA A 225 16.33 1.70 8.13
C ALA A 225 15.92 2.46 9.40
N ALA A 226 16.85 2.82 10.27
CA ALA A 226 16.61 3.67 11.44
C ALA A 226 16.66 5.17 11.12
N GLN A 227 17.10 5.56 9.92
CA GLN A 227 17.19 6.96 9.49
C GLN A 227 15.93 7.43 8.76
N VAL A 228 14.75 7.02 9.25
CA VAL A 228 13.47 7.43 8.69
C VAL A 228 12.65 8.24 9.69
N ILE A 229 11.84 9.15 9.15
CA ILE A 229 10.80 9.87 9.86
C ILE A 229 9.47 9.41 9.26
N VAL A 230 8.61 8.83 10.08
CA VAL A 230 7.29 8.38 9.64
C VAL A 230 6.23 9.25 10.29
N THR A 231 5.38 9.88 9.47
CA THR A 231 4.19 10.60 9.97
C THR A 231 2.96 9.83 9.51
N GLU A 232 2.22 9.29 10.47
CA GLU A 232 0.95 8.59 10.23
C GLU A 232 -0.22 9.52 10.49
N TYR A 233 -1.07 9.70 9.50
CA TYR A 233 -2.29 10.50 9.55
C TYR A 233 -3.49 9.60 9.80
N ASP A 234 -4.20 9.80 10.90
CA ASP A 234 -5.43 9.07 11.22
C ASP A 234 -6.55 9.53 10.27
N ILE A 235 -7.11 8.58 9.53
CA ILE A 235 -8.22 8.88 8.65
C ILE A 235 -9.53 8.63 9.39
N SER A 236 -10.27 9.71 9.67
CA SER A 236 -11.55 9.66 10.36
C SER A 236 -12.53 8.69 9.68
N PRO A 237 -13.32 7.92 10.45
CA PRO A 237 -14.26 6.93 9.89
C PRO A 237 -15.42 7.51 9.08
N GLY A 238 -15.47 8.80 8.83
CA GLY A 238 -16.58 9.45 8.12
C GLY A 238 -17.73 9.77 9.06
N TYR A 239 -18.92 9.92 8.51
CA TYR A 239 -20.06 10.56 9.16
C TYR A 239 -21.00 9.61 9.95
N LYS A 240 -20.74 8.30 9.98
CA LYS A 240 -21.63 7.38 10.72
C LYS A 240 -21.40 7.49 12.23
N PRO A 241 -22.39 7.93 13.01
CA PRO A 241 -22.29 7.94 14.47
C PRO A 241 -22.05 6.51 15.01
N GLY A 242 -21.22 6.41 16.04
CA GLY A 242 -20.89 5.13 16.67
C GLY A 242 -19.80 4.29 15.97
N TYR A 243 -19.24 4.78 14.89
CA TYR A 243 -18.07 4.16 14.28
C TYR A 243 -16.84 4.40 15.16
N ILE A 244 -16.24 3.32 15.63
CA ILE A 244 -15.00 3.40 16.41
C ILE A 244 -13.84 3.39 15.43
N SER A 245 -13.11 4.51 15.31
CA SER A 245 -11.79 4.47 14.71
C SER A 245 -10.93 3.53 15.56
N PRO A 246 -10.29 2.51 14.96
CA PRO A 246 -9.32 1.76 15.72
C PRO A 246 -8.30 2.73 16.29
N HIS A 247 -7.83 2.47 17.52
CA HIS A 247 -6.72 3.20 18.10
C HIS A 247 -5.62 3.32 17.04
N ASN A 248 -4.82 4.35 17.13
CA ASN A 248 -3.74 4.63 16.18
C ASN A 248 -2.72 3.48 15.98
N GLY A 249 -3.02 2.26 16.47
CA GLY A 249 -2.17 1.06 16.34
C GLY A 249 -0.87 1.14 17.12
N THR A 250 -0.72 2.14 17.99
CA THR A 250 0.53 2.37 18.74
C THR A 250 0.60 1.60 20.05
N ASP A 251 -0.49 1.00 20.50
CA ASP A 251 -0.45 0.12 21.66
C ASP A 251 -0.38 -1.36 21.22
N TRP A 252 0.82 -1.80 20.94
CA TRP A 252 1.08 -3.16 20.51
C TRP A 252 0.75 -4.22 21.56
N THR A 253 0.68 -3.84 22.84
CA THR A 253 0.41 -4.79 23.93
C THR A 253 -1.02 -5.30 23.91
N GLU A 254 -1.94 -4.54 23.35
CA GLU A 254 -3.34 -4.94 23.16
C GLU A 254 -3.55 -5.88 21.96
N GLY A 255 -2.53 -6.06 21.13
CA GLY A 255 -2.59 -6.81 19.91
C GLY A 255 -3.17 -5.99 18.75
N PHE A 256 -3.44 -6.67 17.65
CA PHE A 256 -3.97 -6.06 16.44
C PHE A 256 -5.36 -5.45 16.70
N PRO A 257 -5.59 -4.17 16.40
CA PRO A 257 -6.92 -3.57 16.56
C PRO A 257 -7.90 -4.33 15.67
N SER A 258 -8.99 -4.81 16.27
CA SER A 258 -10.03 -5.48 15.51
C SER A 258 -10.61 -4.50 14.49
N ARG A 259 -10.65 -4.95 13.25
CA ARG A 259 -11.21 -4.20 12.15
C ARG A 259 -12.73 -4.17 12.29
N HIS A 260 -13.24 -3.13 12.94
CA HIS A 260 -14.66 -2.86 12.94
C HIS A 260 -15.02 -2.10 11.68
N GLU A 261 -15.74 -2.78 10.81
CA GLU A 261 -16.29 -2.24 9.58
C GLU A 261 -15.32 -1.52 8.65
N ALA A 262 -15.25 -2.05 7.56
CA ALA A 262 -14.99 -1.63 6.20
C ALA A 262 -14.46 -0.20 5.99
N ARG A 263 -13.41 0.23 6.69
CA ARG A 263 -12.50 1.15 6.06
C ARG A 263 -11.44 0.36 5.39
N ALA A 264 -11.29 0.62 4.12
CA ALA A 264 -10.32 -0.04 3.31
C ALA A 264 -9.61 1.01 2.48
N LEU A 265 -8.77 1.83 3.12
CA LEU A 265 -7.87 2.73 2.43
C LEU A 265 -7.07 1.92 1.42
N HIS A 266 -7.32 2.15 0.13
CA HIS A 266 -6.78 1.23 -0.87
C HIS A 266 -5.75 1.89 -1.78
N SER A 267 -6.14 2.83 -2.61
CA SER A 267 -5.22 3.50 -3.52
C SER A 267 -4.97 4.93 -3.09
N ILE A 268 -3.74 5.40 -3.27
CA ILE A 268 -3.36 6.79 -3.04
C ILE A 268 -2.62 7.36 -4.23
N LYS A 269 -2.76 8.67 -4.42
CA LYS A 269 -1.95 9.47 -5.34
C LYS A 269 -1.80 10.88 -4.81
N MET A 270 -0.60 11.41 -4.97
CA MET A 270 -0.34 12.80 -4.66
C MET A 270 -0.74 13.70 -5.82
N GLY A 271 -1.48 14.76 -5.50
CA GLY A 271 -1.81 15.82 -6.44
C GLY A 271 -0.66 16.82 -6.64
N PRO A 272 -0.70 17.63 -7.70
CA PRO A 272 0.31 18.66 -7.94
C PRO A 272 0.36 19.72 -6.83
N ASP A 273 -0.73 19.94 -6.11
CA ASP A 273 -0.83 20.83 -4.94
C ASP A 273 -0.21 20.23 -3.66
N GLY A 274 0.22 18.98 -3.69
CA GLY A 274 0.78 18.25 -2.55
C GLY A 274 -0.23 17.60 -1.64
N ALA A 275 -1.51 17.70 -1.94
CA ALA A 275 -2.55 16.94 -1.24
C ALA A 275 -2.50 15.47 -1.64
N ILE A 276 -2.93 14.61 -0.73
CA ILE A 276 -2.99 13.17 -0.98
C ILE A 276 -4.44 12.78 -1.25
N TRP A 277 -4.68 12.35 -2.49
CA TRP A 277 -5.94 11.78 -2.90
C TRP A 277 -5.97 10.29 -2.61
N PHE A 278 -7.07 9.79 -2.08
CA PHE A 278 -7.19 8.37 -1.74
C PHE A 278 -8.60 7.83 -1.95
N SER A 279 -8.67 6.52 -2.21
CA SER A 279 -9.90 5.75 -2.32
C SER A 279 -10.14 4.93 -1.06
N ASP A 280 -11.43 4.71 -0.78
CA ASP A 280 -11.89 3.94 0.36
C ASP A 280 -12.93 2.92 -0.14
N THR A 281 -12.53 1.68 -0.31
CA THR A 281 -13.23 0.69 -1.14
C THR A 281 -14.60 0.30 -0.61
N TYR A 282 -14.83 0.38 0.70
CA TYR A 282 -16.03 -0.18 1.33
C TYR A 282 -16.70 0.76 2.32
N VAL A 283 -16.41 2.04 2.29
CA VAL A 283 -17.03 2.99 3.22
C VAL A 283 -18.25 3.63 2.59
N PRO A 284 -19.44 3.39 3.13
CA PRO A 284 -20.62 4.15 2.74
C PRO A 284 -20.39 5.65 3.02
N GLY A 285 -20.72 6.49 2.03
CA GLY A 285 -20.62 7.94 2.17
C GLY A 285 -19.33 8.56 1.66
N ARG A 286 -18.44 7.77 1.04
CA ARG A 286 -17.23 8.28 0.37
C ARG A 286 -17.07 7.70 -1.01
N THR A 287 -16.80 8.55 -1.97
CA THR A 287 -16.34 8.13 -3.29
C THR A 287 -14.86 8.43 -3.45
N LEU A 288 -14.43 9.59 -3.02
CA LEU A 288 -13.06 10.10 -3.10
C LEU A 288 -12.77 10.93 -1.86
N SER A 289 -11.53 10.92 -1.39
CA SER A 289 -11.10 11.77 -0.29
C SER A 289 -9.76 12.44 -0.57
N LYS A 290 -9.56 13.59 0.08
CA LYS A 290 -8.35 14.42 0.00
C LYS A 290 -7.81 14.67 1.40
N LEU A 291 -6.53 14.32 1.65
CA LEU A 291 -5.80 14.67 2.87
C LEU A 291 -4.89 15.87 2.58
N ASP A 292 -4.98 16.92 3.41
CA ASP A 292 -3.95 17.97 3.49
C ASP A 292 -2.85 17.52 4.47
N PRO A 293 -1.63 17.21 4.01
CA PRO A 293 -0.57 16.73 4.90
C PRO A 293 -0.05 17.75 5.91
N ARG A 294 -0.32 19.03 5.72
CA ARG A 294 0.13 20.09 6.64
C ARG A 294 -0.74 20.18 7.89
N THR A 295 -2.03 19.90 7.71
CA THR A 295 -3.04 20.07 8.78
C THR A 295 -3.61 18.75 9.27
N GLY A 296 -3.41 17.65 8.53
CA GLY A 296 -4.07 16.36 8.76
C GLY A 296 -5.57 16.37 8.43
N LYS A 297 -6.08 17.47 7.83
CA LYS A 297 -7.50 17.58 7.46
C LYS A 297 -7.84 16.67 6.30
N VAL A 298 -8.92 15.92 6.45
CA VAL A 298 -9.52 15.11 5.40
C VAL A 298 -10.79 15.80 4.89
N THR A 299 -10.94 15.84 3.56
CA THR A 299 -12.16 16.31 2.89
C THR A 299 -12.71 15.16 2.05
N ASP A 300 -13.99 14.84 2.22
CA ASP A 300 -14.67 13.77 1.53
C ASP A 300 -15.54 14.31 0.39
N TYR A 301 -15.52 13.65 -0.76
CA TYR A 301 -16.34 13.93 -1.93
C TYR A 301 -17.21 12.72 -2.24
N VAL A 302 -18.49 12.97 -2.50
CA VAL A 302 -19.49 11.93 -2.69
C VAL A 302 -20.07 12.01 -4.09
N LEU A 303 -20.01 10.91 -4.82
CA LEU A 303 -20.81 10.67 -6.02
C LEU A 303 -21.91 9.68 -5.66
N ALA A 304 -23.14 10.14 -5.59
CA ALA A 304 -24.29 9.30 -5.30
C ALA A 304 -24.50 8.27 -6.43
N ASP A 305 -24.77 7.03 -6.06
CA ASP A 305 -25.22 5.99 -6.98
C ASP A 305 -26.74 6.09 -7.23
N ARG A 306 -27.28 5.13 -7.99
CA ARG A 306 -28.73 5.06 -8.28
C ARG A 306 -29.61 4.86 -7.06
N ASN A 307 -29.07 4.45 -5.92
CA ASN A 307 -29.77 4.28 -4.65
C ASN A 307 -29.58 5.50 -3.72
N ASN A 308 -28.97 6.57 -4.22
CA ASN A 308 -28.55 7.75 -3.46
C ASN A 308 -27.54 7.44 -2.34
N GLU A 309 -26.76 6.38 -2.51
CA GLU A 309 -25.60 6.03 -1.67
C GLU A 309 -24.31 6.42 -2.36
N ALA A 310 -23.23 6.60 -1.59
CA ALA A 310 -21.93 6.92 -2.17
C ALA A 310 -21.40 5.72 -2.97
N SER A 311 -21.02 5.97 -4.21
CA SER A 311 -20.33 4.98 -5.05
C SER A 311 -18.95 4.70 -4.48
N GLY A 312 -18.68 3.43 -4.17
CA GLY A 312 -17.36 2.97 -3.77
C GLY A 312 -16.38 2.95 -4.93
N THR A 313 -15.13 3.31 -4.66
CA THR A 313 -14.03 3.28 -5.62
C THR A 313 -12.88 2.43 -5.08
N HIS A 314 -12.14 1.78 -5.98
CA HIS A 314 -10.98 0.99 -5.60
C HIS A 314 -9.68 1.61 -6.15
N GLY A 315 -9.54 1.72 -7.47
CA GLY A 315 -8.39 2.32 -8.13
C GLY A 315 -8.56 3.82 -8.35
N LEU A 316 -7.49 4.57 -8.16
CA LEU A 316 -7.41 5.98 -8.54
C LEU A 316 -6.04 6.34 -9.11
N THR A 317 -6.01 7.38 -9.93
CA THR A 317 -4.80 8.04 -10.40
C THR A 317 -5.05 9.52 -10.59
N VAL A 318 -3.98 10.31 -10.70
CA VAL A 318 -4.04 11.75 -11.01
C VAL A 318 -3.45 11.95 -12.40
N ASP A 319 -4.12 12.71 -13.26
CA ASP A 319 -3.64 13.04 -14.60
C ASP A 319 -2.67 14.24 -14.58
N GLN A 320 -2.13 14.58 -15.74
CA GLN A 320 -1.17 15.67 -15.90
C GLN A 320 -1.80 17.06 -15.62
N GLU A 321 -3.11 17.18 -15.73
CA GLU A 321 -3.87 18.39 -15.41
C GLU A 321 -4.22 18.49 -13.93
N GLY A 322 -3.96 17.45 -13.15
CA GLY A 322 -4.24 17.37 -11.72
C GLY A 322 -5.64 16.85 -11.38
N ASN A 323 -6.42 16.39 -12.36
CA ASN A 323 -7.71 15.76 -12.10
C ASN A 323 -7.54 14.33 -11.59
N VAL A 324 -8.50 13.86 -10.81
CA VAL A 324 -8.47 12.51 -10.25
C VAL A 324 -9.38 11.58 -11.06
N TRP A 325 -8.80 10.51 -11.57
CA TRP A 325 -9.53 9.46 -12.25
C TRP A 325 -9.79 8.26 -11.33
N LEU A 326 -11.00 7.73 -11.39
CA LEU A 326 -11.51 6.71 -10.48
C LEU A 326 -12.12 5.54 -11.26
N THR A 327 -11.93 4.33 -10.73
CA THR A 327 -12.76 3.18 -11.13
C THR A 327 -14.02 3.17 -10.27
N ASN A 328 -15.16 3.45 -10.86
CA ASN A 328 -16.45 3.40 -10.17
C ASN A 328 -17.16 2.09 -10.48
N ASN A 329 -16.96 1.10 -9.62
CA ASN A 329 -17.49 -0.24 -9.81
C ASN A 329 -19.01 -0.31 -9.75
N ALA A 330 -19.62 0.48 -8.87
CA ALA A 330 -21.07 0.49 -8.69
C ALA A 330 -21.79 1.06 -9.93
N ALA A 331 -21.20 2.09 -10.55
CA ALA A 331 -21.75 2.70 -11.76
C ALA A 331 -21.36 1.98 -13.07
N GLY A 332 -20.41 1.03 -13.02
CA GLY A 332 -19.85 0.39 -14.21
C GLY A 332 -19.21 1.39 -15.16
N ALA A 333 -18.47 2.37 -14.62
CA ALA A 333 -17.99 3.54 -15.33
C ALA A 333 -16.59 3.95 -14.89
N LEU A 334 -15.86 4.66 -15.75
CA LEU A 334 -14.75 5.49 -15.31
C LEU A 334 -15.29 6.87 -14.93
N THR A 335 -14.70 7.46 -13.91
CA THR A 335 -15.15 8.75 -13.39
C THR A 335 -13.95 9.67 -13.24
N ARG A 336 -14.06 10.90 -13.73
CA ARG A 336 -13.11 11.99 -13.49
C ARG A 336 -13.65 12.91 -12.42
N PHE A 337 -12.83 13.28 -11.47
CA PHE A 337 -13.09 14.38 -10.55
C PHE A 337 -12.22 15.57 -10.96
N ASP A 338 -12.85 16.65 -11.36
CA ASP A 338 -12.21 17.91 -11.68
C ASP A 338 -11.87 18.64 -10.37
N THR A 339 -10.58 18.83 -10.12
CA THR A 339 -10.08 19.36 -8.83
C THR A 339 -10.25 20.87 -8.69
N GLU A 340 -10.48 21.61 -9.79
CA GLU A 340 -10.73 23.05 -9.76
C GLU A 340 -12.20 23.35 -9.47
N THR A 341 -13.11 22.62 -10.11
CA THR A 341 -14.55 22.82 -9.97
C THR A 341 -15.19 21.93 -8.90
N GLU A 342 -14.44 20.96 -8.37
CA GLU A 342 -14.88 19.93 -7.42
C GLU A 342 -16.10 19.13 -7.91
N LYS A 343 -16.15 18.82 -9.21
CA LYS A 343 -17.26 18.10 -9.84
C LYS A 343 -16.82 16.76 -10.41
N PHE A 344 -17.71 15.77 -10.28
CA PHE A 344 -17.57 14.48 -10.94
C PHE A 344 -18.12 14.50 -12.36
N GLN A 345 -17.39 13.88 -13.28
CA GLN A 345 -17.82 13.55 -14.62
C GLN A 345 -17.76 12.04 -14.80
N VAL A 346 -18.89 11.42 -15.10
CA VAL A 346 -19.02 9.97 -15.27
C VAL A 346 -18.98 9.62 -16.76
N PHE A 347 -18.21 8.60 -17.12
CA PHE A 347 -18.10 8.04 -18.47
C PHE A 347 -18.66 6.62 -18.47
N PRO A 348 -19.97 6.44 -18.68
CA PRO A 348 -20.59 5.11 -18.67
C PRO A 348 -20.15 4.30 -19.88
N ARG A 349 -20.01 3.02 -19.72
CA ARG A 349 -19.67 2.12 -20.80
C ARG A 349 -20.92 1.70 -21.57
N PRO A 350 -21.00 1.91 -22.90
CA PRO A 350 -22.24 1.70 -23.68
C PRO A 350 -22.69 0.24 -23.74
N ASP A 351 -21.75 -0.71 -23.70
CA ASP A 351 -22.01 -2.15 -23.81
C ASP A 351 -22.39 -2.81 -22.47
N GLY A 352 -22.48 -2.02 -21.40
CA GLY A 352 -22.80 -2.51 -20.06
C GLY A 352 -21.69 -3.34 -19.40
N MET A 353 -20.55 -3.58 -20.09
CA MET A 353 -19.38 -4.18 -19.47
C MET A 353 -18.78 -3.21 -18.44
N ARG A 354 -18.56 -3.70 -17.22
CA ARG A 354 -18.12 -2.86 -16.12
C ARG A 354 -16.60 -2.83 -16.04
N PRO A 355 -15.97 -1.65 -16.03
CA PRO A 355 -14.56 -1.57 -15.66
C PRO A 355 -14.35 -2.19 -14.28
N VAL A 356 -13.36 -3.07 -14.17
CA VAL A 356 -13.03 -3.69 -12.90
C VAL A 356 -12.19 -2.73 -12.08
N GLY A 357 -12.57 -2.53 -10.84
CA GLY A 357 -12.04 -1.51 -9.98
C GLY A 357 -10.69 -1.77 -9.32
N SER A 358 -9.82 -2.62 -9.87
CA SER A 358 -8.57 -2.91 -9.18
C SER A 358 -7.53 -1.81 -9.30
N ASP A 359 -7.33 -1.27 -10.50
CA ASP A 359 -6.33 -0.21 -10.75
C ASP A 359 -6.67 0.61 -12.00
N ILE A 360 -6.05 1.78 -12.14
CA ILE A 360 -6.22 2.70 -13.26
C ILE A 360 -4.96 3.54 -13.44
N ARG A 361 -4.56 3.80 -14.67
CA ARG A 361 -3.48 4.73 -15.03
C ARG A 361 -3.92 5.59 -16.21
N VAL A 362 -3.24 6.74 -16.37
CA VAL A 362 -3.46 7.66 -17.49
C VAL A 362 -2.20 7.69 -18.35
N ASP A 363 -2.35 7.62 -19.67
CA ASP A 363 -1.24 7.72 -20.61
C ASP A 363 -0.80 9.20 -20.82
N SER A 364 0.28 9.43 -21.59
CA SER A 364 0.81 10.77 -21.86
C SER A 364 -0.17 11.68 -22.62
N LYS A 365 -1.19 11.11 -23.25
CA LYS A 365 -2.23 11.81 -24.02
C LYS A 365 -3.47 12.11 -23.20
N GLY A 366 -3.48 11.75 -21.91
CA GLY A 366 -4.60 11.93 -20.99
C GLY A 366 -5.69 10.87 -21.09
N ASN A 367 -5.44 9.72 -21.73
CA ASN A 367 -6.42 8.64 -21.79
C ASN A 367 -6.28 7.71 -20.59
N PRO A 368 -7.33 7.49 -19.80
CA PRO A 368 -7.30 6.49 -18.74
C PRO A 368 -7.40 5.06 -19.28
N TRP A 369 -6.59 4.20 -18.67
CA TRP A 369 -6.56 2.76 -18.88
C TRP A 369 -7.01 2.05 -17.62
N ALA A 370 -8.03 1.19 -17.72
CA ALA A 370 -8.59 0.45 -16.59
C ALA A 370 -8.91 -0.99 -16.98
N LEU A 371 -9.01 -1.83 -15.97
CA LEU A 371 -9.23 -3.26 -16.15
C LEU A 371 -10.70 -3.61 -16.35
N HIS A 372 -10.95 -4.77 -16.93
CA HIS A 372 -12.23 -5.44 -16.89
C HIS A 372 -12.03 -6.97 -16.88
N SER A 373 -13.02 -7.71 -16.43
CA SER A 373 -13.06 -9.19 -16.46
C SER A 373 -14.31 -9.69 -17.17
N ASN A 374 -14.25 -10.95 -17.60
CA ASN A 374 -15.32 -11.66 -18.31
C ASN A 374 -15.72 -11.00 -19.65
N PRO A 375 -14.81 -11.01 -20.67
CA PRO A 375 -13.45 -11.56 -20.67
C PRO A 375 -12.44 -10.66 -19.98
N ASP A 376 -11.27 -11.21 -19.56
CA ASP A 376 -10.18 -10.44 -18.98
C ASP A 376 -9.54 -9.50 -20.01
N GLY A 377 -9.27 -8.28 -19.61
CA GLY A 377 -8.66 -7.29 -20.48
C GLY A 377 -8.40 -5.95 -19.81
N ILE A 378 -7.98 -5.03 -20.65
CA ILE A 378 -7.80 -3.63 -20.30
C ILE A 378 -8.57 -2.76 -21.30
N VAL A 379 -9.19 -1.70 -20.82
CA VAL A 379 -9.93 -0.75 -21.63
C VAL A 379 -9.27 0.61 -21.59
N LYS A 380 -9.17 1.26 -22.74
CA LYS A 380 -8.75 2.65 -22.93
C LYS A 380 -9.97 3.53 -23.17
N LEU A 381 -10.08 4.62 -22.46
CA LEU A 381 -11.09 5.67 -22.71
C LEU A 381 -10.42 6.88 -23.36
N ASP A 382 -10.98 7.35 -24.44
CA ASP A 382 -10.73 8.71 -24.94
C ASP A 382 -11.71 9.68 -24.25
N PRO A 383 -11.26 10.53 -23.32
CA PRO A 383 -12.16 11.39 -22.57
C PRO A 383 -12.79 12.52 -23.39
N LYS A 384 -12.23 12.83 -24.57
CA LYS A 384 -12.76 13.89 -25.46
C LYS A 384 -13.99 13.42 -26.24
N THR A 385 -13.98 12.15 -26.64
CA THR A 385 -15.07 11.54 -27.42
C THR A 385 -15.99 10.65 -26.60
N GLY A 386 -15.55 10.23 -25.40
CA GLY A 386 -16.23 9.24 -24.57
C GLY A 386 -16.12 7.81 -25.12
N LYS A 387 -15.28 7.58 -26.14
CA LYS A 387 -15.14 6.27 -26.77
C LYS A 387 -14.22 5.35 -25.97
N TYR A 388 -14.70 4.14 -25.72
CA TYR A 388 -13.91 3.05 -25.16
C TYR A 388 -13.32 2.15 -26.26
N THR A 389 -12.10 1.66 -26.05
CA THR A 389 -11.45 0.64 -26.88
C THR A 389 -10.97 -0.48 -25.99
N ASP A 390 -11.36 -1.74 -26.30
CA ASP A 390 -11.01 -2.93 -25.55
C ASP A 390 -9.79 -3.64 -26.11
N TYR A 391 -8.95 -4.15 -25.19
CA TYR A 391 -7.82 -5.01 -25.49
C TYR A 391 -7.90 -6.23 -24.58
N LEU A 392 -8.15 -7.39 -25.20
CA LEU A 392 -8.42 -8.63 -24.47
C LEU A 392 -7.14 -9.44 -24.27
N ALA A 393 -7.00 -10.03 -23.08
CA ALA A 393 -6.00 -11.05 -22.83
C ALA A 393 -6.30 -12.30 -23.66
N SER A 394 -5.28 -13.10 -23.96
CA SER A 394 -5.44 -14.37 -24.68
C SER A 394 -6.28 -15.39 -23.90
N LYS A 395 -6.30 -15.26 -22.57
CA LYS A 395 -7.05 -16.12 -21.65
C LYS A 395 -7.79 -15.31 -20.62
N SER A 396 -8.99 -15.76 -20.28
CA SER A 396 -9.83 -15.18 -19.23
C SER A 396 -9.77 -15.99 -17.93
N GLY A 397 -10.29 -15.42 -16.83
CA GLY A 397 -10.29 -16.07 -15.51
C GLY A 397 -9.00 -15.87 -14.73
N GLY A 398 -8.04 -15.13 -15.26
CA GLY A 398 -6.78 -14.81 -14.63
C GLY A 398 -6.86 -13.72 -13.56
N ALA A 399 -8.03 -13.08 -13.37
CA ALA A 399 -8.27 -12.00 -12.42
C ALA A 399 -7.34 -10.80 -12.65
N PRO A 400 -7.63 -9.89 -13.59
CA PRO A 400 -6.87 -8.68 -13.83
C PRO A 400 -6.77 -7.81 -12.57
N TYR A 401 -5.56 -7.29 -12.24
CA TYR A 401 -5.38 -6.62 -10.96
C TYR A 401 -4.61 -5.30 -11.01
N GLY A 402 -3.35 -5.29 -11.42
CA GLY A 402 -2.50 -4.09 -11.49
C GLY A 402 -2.42 -3.52 -12.90
N VAL A 403 -2.30 -2.19 -13.00
CA VAL A 403 -2.09 -1.47 -14.27
C VAL A 403 -0.84 -0.61 -14.17
N ALA A 404 -0.06 -0.55 -15.24
CA ALA A 404 0.95 0.46 -15.48
C ALA A 404 0.85 0.99 -16.90
N VAL A 405 1.28 2.24 -17.09
CA VAL A 405 1.58 2.81 -18.39
C VAL A 405 3.04 3.23 -18.37
N ASP A 406 3.82 2.79 -19.35
CA ASP A 406 5.24 3.11 -19.43
C ASP A 406 5.50 4.43 -20.20
N ALA A 407 6.75 4.88 -20.20
CA ALA A 407 7.16 6.12 -20.88
C ALA A 407 6.96 6.11 -22.42
N LYS A 408 6.60 4.95 -23.01
CA LYS A 408 6.28 4.78 -24.43
C LYS A 408 4.78 4.63 -24.67
N ASP A 409 3.98 4.89 -23.65
CA ASP A 409 2.52 4.71 -23.63
C ASP A 409 2.05 3.26 -23.83
N ASN A 410 2.91 2.24 -23.69
CA ASN A 410 2.41 0.88 -23.62
C ASN A 410 1.64 0.70 -22.31
N ALA A 411 0.46 0.11 -22.40
CA ALA A 411 -0.32 -0.23 -21.22
C ALA A 411 -0.04 -1.68 -20.81
N TRP A 412 0.17 -1.89 -19.52
CA TRP A 412 0.51 -3.18 -18.92
C TRP A 412 -0.52 -3.56 -17.87
N PHE A 413 -0.88 -4.83 -17.77
CA PHE A 413 -1.70 -5.32 -16.68
C PHE A 413 -1.32 -6.73 -16.24
N THR A 414 -1.64 -7.05 -14.99
CA THR A 414 -1.39 -8.37 -14.41
C THR A 414 -2.66 -9.21 -14.39
N GLN A 415 -2.52 -10.53 -14.54
CA GLN A 415 -3.53 -11.53 -14.18
C GLN A 415 -3.03 -12.32 -12.98
N ILE A 416 -3.53 -11.96 -11.78
CA ILE A 416 -3.01 -12.44 -10.50
C ILE A 416 -3.15 -13.96 -10.31
N ASN A 417 -4.24 -14.54 -10.82
CA ASN A 417 -4.50 -15.99 -10.74
C ASN A 417 -4.02 -16.75 -12.01
N GLY A 418 -3.57 -16.03 -13.01
CA GLY A 418 -3.10 -16.62 -14.27
C GLY A 418 -1.59 -16.60 -14.43
N ASP A 419 -0.86 -16.04 -13.46
CA ASP A 419 0.60 -15.82 -13.51
C ASP A 419 1.05 -15.19 -14.84
N ARG A 420 0.33 -14.12 -15.27
CA ARG A 420 0.58 -13.45 -16.54
C ARG A 420 0.74 -11.95 -16.35
N ILE A 421 1.58 -11.37 -17.19
CA ILE A 421 1.73 -9.94 -17.37
C ILE A 421 1.42 -9.67 -18.84
N VAL A 422 0.34 -8.94 -19.08
CA VAL A 422 -0.17 -8.65 -20.42
C VAL A 422 0.16 -7.20 -20.76
N PHE A 423 0.46 -6.93 -22.02
CA PHE A 423 0.74 -5.57 -22.50
C PHE A 423 -0.01 -5.27 -23.81
N VAL A 424 -0.30 -3.99 -23.99
CA VAL A 424 -0.78 -3.40 -25.24
C VAL A 424 0.35 -2.52 -25.77
N ASP A 425 0.84 -2.85 -26.96
CA ASP A 425 1.89 -2.09 -27.63
C ASP A 425 1.30 -0.83 -28.24
N ALA A 426 1.75 0.34 -27.78
CA ALA A 426 1.20 1.64 -28.16
C ALA A 426 1.39 2.00 -29.65
N GLN A 427 2.37 1.39 -30.33
CA GLN A 427 2.66 1.67 -31.75
C GLN A 427 1.84 0.79 -32.69
N THR A 428 1.54 -0.43 -32.26
CA THR A 428 0.91 -1.45 -33.13
C THR A 428 -0.50 -1.82 -32.71
N ASP A 429 -0.97 -1.35 -31.56
CA ASP A 429 -2.23 -1.75 -30.90
C ASP A 429 -2.35 -3.27 -30.66
N LYS A 430 -1.22 -4.00 -30.68
CA LYS A 430 -1.21 -5.44 -30.47
C LYS A 430 -1.08 -5.79 -28.99
N VAL A 431 -1.83 -6.80 -28.60
CA VAL A 431 -1.73 -7.41 -27.27
C VAL A 431 -0.68 -8.51 -27.28
N GLY A 432 0.19 -8.51 -26.29
CA GLY A 432 1.14 -9.60 -26.04
C GLY A 432 1.18 -9.93 -24.55
N GLU A 433 1.84 -11.03 -24.20
CA GLU A 433 1.90 -11.48 -22.81
C GLU A 433 3.24 -12.11 -22.43
N ILE A 434 3.56 -12.05 -21.15
CA ILE A 434 4.66 -12.75 -20.49
C ILE A 434 4.01 -13.72 -19.50
N VAL A 435 4.28 -15.01 -19.68
CA VAL A 435 3.84 -16.05 -18.74
C VAL A 435 4.95 -16.31 -17.74
N LEU A 436 4.62 -16.26 -16.47
CA LEU A 436 5.56 -16.54 -15.38
C LEU A 436 5.59 -18.05 -15.12
N ASP A 437 6.76 -18.57 -14.80
CA ASP A 437 6.90 -19.97 -14.39
C ASP A 437 6.16 -20.21 -13.05
N PRO A 438 5.45 -21.35 -12.90
CA PRO A 438 4.71 -21.64 -11.69
C PRO A 438 5.62 -21.87 -10.48
N LEU A 439 5.06 -21.69 -9.28
CA LEU A 439 5.67 -22.15 -8.03
C LEU A 439 5.40 -23.64 -7.87
N THR A 440 6.43 -24.44 -7.96
CA THR A 440 6.33 -25.92 -7.84
C THR A 440 6.86 -26.46 -6.52
N ASP A 441 7.51 -25.62 -5.74
CA ASP A 441 8.06 -26.00 -4.44
C ASP A 441 6.94 -26.44 -3.48
N ASP A 442 7.13 -27.58 -2.81
CA ASP A 442 6.21 -28.14 -1.82
C ASP A 442 4.79 -28.52 -2.34
N MET A 443 4.54 -28.55 -3.65
CA MET A 443 3.31 -29.11 -4.21
C MET A 443 3.34 -30.65 -4.20
N MET A 444 2.18 -31.25 -3.91
CA MET A 444 1.96 -32.71 -4.02
C MET A 444 1.15 -33.03 -5.28
N ASP A 445 1.21 -34.29 -5.77
CA ASP A 445 0.47 -34.73 -6.96
C ASP A 445 -1.02 -34.36 -6.90
N ARG A 446 -1.64 -34.55 -5.71
CA ARG A 446 -3.06 -34.18 -5.50
C ARG A 446 -3.35 -32.68 -5.67
N ASP A 447 -2.35 -31.80 -5.49
CA ASP A 447 -2.51 -30.37 -5.69
C ASP A 447 -2.55 -30.05 -7.18
N HIS A 448 -1.74 -30.74 -8.01
CA HIS A 448 -1.81 -30.67 -9.45
C HIS A 448 -3.14 -31.20 -9.99
N ASP A 449 -3.63 -32.34 -9.50
CA ASP A 449 -4.92 -32.91 -9.88
C ASP A 449 -6.09 -31.99 -9.52
N ASN A 450 -6.07 -31.39 -8.34
CA ASN A 450 -7.08 -30.44 -7.91
C ASN A 450 -7.11 -29.18 -8.80
N VAL A 451 -5.97 -28.68 -9.22
CA VAL A 451 -5.88 -27.53 -10.15
C VAL A 451 -6.55 -27.87 -11.47
N THR A 452 -6.20 -29.02 -12.08
CA THR A 452 -6.80 -29.46 -13.34
C THR A 452 -8.31 -29.60 -13.24
N ARG A 453 -8.81 -30.20 -12.15
CA ARG A 453 -10.24 -30.35 -11.88
C ARG A 453 -10.95 -29.00 -11.71
N LEU A 454 -10.37 -28.09 -10.95
CA LEU A 454 -10.94 -26.75 -10.72
C LEU A 454 -10.98 -25.92 -12.00
N ALA A 455 -9.94 -26.01 -12.83
CA ALA A 455 -9.91 -25.37 -14.14
C ALA A 455 -11.02 -25.89 -15.07
N GLY A 456 -11.27 -27.19 -15.05
CA GLY A 456 -12.35 -27.81 -15.84
C GLY A 456 -13.77 -27.41 -15.41
N ILE A 457 -13.99 -27.19 -14.12
CA ILE A 457 -15.30 -26.80 -13.58
C ILE A 457 -15.62 -25.33 -13.83
N SER A 458 -14.62 -24.46 -13.74
CA SER A 458 -14.82 -23.01 -13.71
C SER A 458 -14.64 -22.31 -15.06
N GLY A 459 -14.25 -23.05 -16.11
CA GLY A 459 -13.79 -22.44 -17.36
C GLY A 459 -12.52 -21.60 -17.21
N ALA A 460 -11.85 -21.70 -16.05
CA ALA A 460 -10.57 -21.06 -15.81
C ALA A 460 -9.52 -21.59 -16.77
N SER A 461 -8.51 -20.80 -17.03
CA SER A 461 -7.33 -21.24 -17.75
C SER A 461 -6.76 -22.51 -17.11
N THR A 462 -6.39 -23.49 -17.94
CA THR A 462 -5.66 -24.70 -17.50
C THR A 462 -4.30 -24.36 -16.87
N ASP A 463 -3.86 -23.10 -16.97
CA ASP A 463 -2.63 -22.61 -16.38
C ASP A 463 -2.83 -22.07 -14.93
N SER A 464 -4.06 -22.02 -14.45
CA SER A 464 -4.36 -21.68 -13.06
C SER A 464 -3.96 -22.83 -12.15
N HIS A 465 -3.13 -22.59 -11.15
CA HIS A 465 -2.67 -23.61 -10.20
C HIS A 465 -2.83 -23.12 -8.76
N ALA A 466 -2.76 -24.06 -7.80
CA ALA A 466 -3.06 -23.77 -6.39
C ALA A 466 -2.05 -22.82 -5.74
N PHE A 467 -0.84 -22.74 -6.26
CA PHE A 467 0.26 -21.94 -5.71
C PHE A 467 0.83 -21.01 -6.79
N GLN A 468 0.07 -19.94 -7.09
CA GLN A 468 0.51 -18.92 -8.06
C GLN A 468 1.61 -18.04 -7.48
N LYS A 469 2.43 -17.43 -8.36
CA LYS A 469 3.28 -16.30 -8.01
C LYS A 469 2.45 -15.07 -7.65
N GLY A 470 1.32 -14.88 -8.34
CA GLY A 470 0.38 -13.81 -8.13
C GLY A 470 0.94 -12.44 -8.46
N PRO A 471 1.28 -12.14 -9.73
CA PRO A 471 1.70 -10.80 -10.13
C PRO A 471 0.59 -9.81 -9.82
N ARG A 472 0.87 -8.83 -8.92
CA ARG A 472 -0.20 -8.03 -8.37
C ARG A 472 -0.17 -6.60 -8.90
N ARG A 473 0.55 -5.68 -8.28
CA ARG A 473 0.69 -4.31 -8.78
C ARG A 473 2.07 -4.07 -9.35
N MET A 474 2.15 -3.09 -10.23
CA MET A 474 3.36 -2.81 -10.98
C MET A 474 3.58 -1.31 -11.13
N ALA A 475 4.82 -0.93 -11.44
CA ALA A 475 5.17 0.42 -11.81
C ALA A 475 6.25 0.42 -12.89
N ALA A 476 6.07 1.26 -13.90
CA ALA A 476 7.13 1.59 -14.83
C ALA A 476 8.10 2.59 -14.19
N ASP A 477 9.39 2.47 -14.51
CA ASP A 477 10.39 3.46 -14.16
C ASP A 477 10.12 4.75 -14.97
N PRO A 478 9.89 5.89 -14.33
CA PRO A 478 9.54 7.12 -15.04
C PRO A 478 10.67 7.66 -15.93
N ASN A 479 11.92 7.27 -15.65
CA ASN A 479 13.11 7.75 -16.34
C ASN A 479 13.91 6.62 -17.01
N GLY A 480 13.33 5.42 -17.14
CA GLY A 480 14.04 4.25 -17.64
C GLY A 480 13.16 3.30 -18.46
N ASP A 481 13.80 2.23 -18.90
CA ASP A 481 13.17 1.20 -19.76
C ASP A 481 12.80 -0.06 -18.96
N THR A 482 12.39 0.10 -17.69
CA THR A 482 12.10 -1.02 -16.80
C THR A 482 10.68 -0.94 -16.25
N LEU A 483 9.98 -2.07 -16.25
CA LEU A 483 8.75 -2.28 -15.51
C LEU A 483 9.03 -3.23 -14.34
N TRP A 484 8.55 -2.88 -13.16
CA TRP A 484 8.70 -3.66 -11.94
C TRP A 484 7.34 -4.19 -11.47
N VAL A 485 7.28 -5.48 -11.12
CA VAL A 485 6.04 -6.17 -10.75
C VAL A 485 6.22 -6.88 -9.42
N ALA A 486 5.30 -6.64 -8.48
CA ALA A 486 5.25 -7.39 -7.23
C ALA A 486 4.58 -8.75 -7.45
N GLU A 487 5.28 -9.83 -7.17
CA GLU A 487 4.76 -11.20 -7.18
C GLU A 487 4.35 -11.58 -5.76
N TYR A 488 3.09 -11.42 -5.48
CA TYR A 488 2.52 -11.40 -4.13
C TYR A 488 2.76 -12.70 -3.35
N TRP A 489 2.30 -13.83 -3.88
CA TRP A 489 2.52 -15.13 -3.26
C TRP A 489 3.90 -15.69 -3.57
N GLY A 490 4.49 -15.30 -4.69
CA GLY A 490 5.86 -15.66 -5.06
C GLY A 490 6.93 -15.05 -4.15
N ASN A 491 6.55 -14.03 -3.37
CA ASN A 491 7.47 -13.27 -2.51
C ASN A 491 8.69 -12.75 -3.28
N ARG A 492 8.44 -12.19 -4.49
CA ARG A 492 9.46 -11.71 -5.42
C ARG A 492 9.11 -10.35 -5.99
N LEU A 493 10.11 -9.71 -6.56
CA LEU A 493 10.02 -8.53 -7.39
C LEU A 493 10.55 -8.87 -8.78
N ALA A 494 9.69 -8.85 -9.80
CA ALA A 494 10.06 -9.13 -11.18
C ALA A 494 10.49 -7.86 -11.91
N LYS A 495 11.58 -7.95 -12.67
CA LYS A 495 12.10 -6.93 -13.58
C LYS A 495 11.79 -7.29 -15.02
N ILE A 496 11.11 -6.41 -15.72
CA ILE A 496 10.76 -6.54 -17.13
C ILE A 496 11.42 -5.42 -17.91
N ASP A 497 12.03 -5.76 -19.04
CA ASP A 497 12.50 -4.79 -20.02
C ASP A 497 11.36 -4.41 -20.97
N ILE A 498 10.98 -3.12 -20.98
CA ILE A 498 9.84 -2.62 -21.76
C ILE A 498 10.10 -2.58 -23.26
N ASN A 499 11.35 -2.58 -23.71
CA ASN A 499 11.71 -2.58 -25.13
C ASN A 499 11.54 -3.97 -25.75
N SER A 500 12.17 -4.96 -25.12
CA SER A 500 12.08 -6.35 -25.58
C SER A 500 10.79 -7.04 -25.12
N LYS A 501 10.05 -6.44 -24.17
CA LYS A 501 8.83 -7.00 -23.55
C LYS A 501 9.08 -8.40 -22.97
N LYS A 502 10.21 -8.55 -22.25
CA LYS A 502 10.64 -9.81 -21.64
C LYS A 502 10.91 -9.66 -20.16
N LEU A 503 10.63 -10.72 -19.42
CA LEU A 503 11.10 -10.90 -18.06
C LEU A 503 12.65 -11.00 -18.08
N VAL A 504 13.31 -10.11 -17.33
CA VAL A 504 14.78 -10.07 -17.23
C VAL A 504 15.25 -10.90 -16.04
N LYS A 505 14.63 -10.68 -14.87
CA LYS A 505 15.05 -11.32 -13.62
C LYS A 505 13.96 -11.17 -12.56
N GLU A 506 13.88 -12.17 -11.68
CA GLU A 506 13.08 -12.13 -10.46
C GLU A 506 14.02 -12.05 -9.25
N TYR A 507 13.74 -11.12 -8.34
CA TYR A 507 14.49 -10.92 -7.12
C TYR A 507 13.65 -11.41 -5.94
N ARG A 508 14.13 -12.42 -5.23
CA ARG A 508 13.45 -12.90 -4.03
C ARG A 508 13.52 -11.82 -2.94
N VAL A 509 12.38 -11.43 -2.40
CA VAL A 509 12.31 -10.56 -1.23
C VAL A 509 12.92 -11.31 -0.04
N PRO A 510 13.88 -10.71 0.72
CA PRO A 510 14.66 -11.46 1.70
C PRO A 510 13.87 -11.91 2.94
N TRP A 511 12.69 -11.32 3.16
CA TRP A 511 11.81 -11.67 4.29
C TRP A 511 10.75 -12.66 3.82
N LYS A 512 10.69 -13.82 4.45
CA LYS A 512 9.65 -14.83 4.14
C LYS A 512 8.26 -14.31 4.47
N ASP A 513 7.27 -14.73 3.72
CA ASP A 513 5.85 -14.41 3.91
C ASP A 513 5.54 -12.90 3.95
N ALA A 514 6.39 -12.09 3.33
CA ALA A 514 6.28 -10.63 3.33
C ALA A 514 5.09 -10.13 2.51
N LEU A 515 4.69 -10.85 1.47
CA LEU A 515 3.60 -10.51 0.55
C LEU A 515 3.81 -9.14 -0.14
N PRO A 516 4.79 -9.01 -1.05
CA PRO A 516 4.99 -7.79 -1.83
C PRO A 516 3.72 -7.47 -2.63
N TYR A 517 3.21 -6.23 -2.50
CA TYR A 517 1.88 -5.92 -3.04
C TYR A 517 1.90 -4.84 -4.12
N ALA A 518 2.43 -3.66 -3.81
CA ALA A 518 2.46 -2.52 -4.71
C ALA A 518 3.88 -2.01 -4.89
N VAL A 519 4.15 -1.48 -6.06
CA VAL A 519 5.47 -0.97 -6.47
C VAL A 519 5.36 0.50 -6.85
N ALA A 520 6.37 1.28 -6.50
CA ALA A 520 6.63 2.61 -7.05
C ALA A 520 8.13 2.75 -7.36
N VAL A 521 8.46 3.57 -8.34
CA VAL A 521 9.84 3.85 -8.72
C VAL A 521 10.09 5.35 -8.63
N ASP A 522 11.18 5.76 -8.02
CA ASP A 522 11.52 7.17 -7.88
C ASP A 522 12.36 7.70 -9.07
N LYS A 523 12.59 9.02 -9.05
CA LYS A 523 13.40 9.72 -10.06
C LYS A 523 14.85 9.21 -10.19
N ASN A 524 15.36 8.51 -9.17
CA ASN A 524 16.70 7.95 -9.08
C ASN A 524 16.72 6.44 -9.35
N HIS A 525 15.67 5.89 -9.94
CA HIS A 525 15.49 4.46 -10.26
C HIS A 525 15.39 3.53 -9.03
N MET A 526 15.28 4.07 -7.79
CA MET A 526 15.03 3.23 -6.61
C MET A 526 13.62 2.70 -6.64
N VAL A 527 13.46 1.44 -6.31
CA VAL A 527 12.17 0.74 -6.32
C VAL A 527 11.68 0.56 -4.88
N TYR A 528 10.46 0.98 -4.63
CA TYR A 528 9.79 0.84 -3.34
C TYR A 528 8.65 -0.17 -3.47
N VAL A 529 8.59 -1.13 -2.55
CA VAL A 529 7.62 -2.22 -2.56
C VAL A 529 6.93 -2.30 -1.20
N THR A 530 5.61 -2.23 -1.17
CA THR A 530 4.87 -2.47 0.07
C THR A 530 4.89 -3.96 0.42
N LEU A 531 5.15 -4.26 1.69
CA LEU A 531 5.16 -5.61 2.23
C LEU A 531 3.92 -5.79 3.10
N MET A 532 2.82 -6.27 2.51
CA MET A 532 1.50 -6.27 3.13
C MET A 532 1.46 -6.97 4.50
N ASN A 533 2.28 -7.99 4.68
CA ASN A 533 2.25 -8.84 5.87
C ASN A 533 3.32 -8.49 6.92
N MET A 534 4.09 -7.40 6.71
CA MET A 534 5.27 -7.09 7.53
C MET A 534 5.23 -5.76 8.30
N ASP A 535 4.27 -4.88 8.03
CA ASP A 535 4.29 -3.49 8.53
C ASP A 535 5.58 -2.73 8.14
N ARG A 536 6.03 -2.92 6.88
CA ARG A 536 7.25 -2.35 6.32
C ARG A 536 7.11 -2.09 4.83
N ILE A 537 8.01 -1.26 4.34
CA ILE A 537 8.25 -1.05 2.91
C ILE A 537 9.65 -1.59 2.61
N ALA A 538 9.82 -2.29 1.49
CA ALA A 538 11.13 -2.61 0.96
C ALA A 538 11.58 -1.49 0.00
N LYS A 539 12.78 -0.96 0.19
CA LYS A 539 13.52 -0.18 -0.79
C LYS A 539 14.51 -1.10 -1.48
N PHE A 540 14.44 -1.19 -2.79
CA PHE A 540 15.36 -2.00 -3.60
C PHE A 540 16.21 -1.10 -4.49
N ASN A 541 17.52 -1.32 -4.46
CA ASN A 541 18.46 -0.65 -5.34
C ASN A 541 18.78 -1.55 -6.54
N PRO A 542 18.36 -1.21 -7.77
CA PRO A 542 18.55 -2.06 -8.94
C PRO A 542 20.02 -2.22 -9.38
N VAL A 543 20.91 -1.34 -8.93
CA VAL A 543 22.35 -1.38 -9.27
C VAL A 543 23.10 -2.35 -8.35
N THR A 544 22.85 -2.27 -7.06
CA THR A 544 23.50 -3.14 -6.07
C THR A 544 22.72 -4.44 -5.80
N GLU A 545 21.48 -4.51 -6.28
CA GLU A 545 20.52 -5.60 -6.04
C GLU A 545 20.25 -5.86 -4.55
N GLN A 546 20.33 -4.81 -3.72
CA GLN A 546 20.15 -4.91 -2.28
C GLN A 546 18.78 -4.36 -1.87
N PHE A 547 18.16 -5.04 -0.92
CA PHE A 547 16.96 -4.58 -0.25
C PHE A 547 17.30 -3.93 1.08
N THR A 548 16.65 -2.80 1.37
CA THR A 548 16.62 -2.16 2.70
C THR A 548 15.17 -2.08 3.15
N GLU A 549 14.89 -2.45 4.39
CA GLU A 549 13.56 -2.29 4.97
C GLU A 549 13.36 -0.87 5.53
N LEU A 550 12.18 -0.31 5.34
CA LEU A 550 11.74 0.94 5.96
C LEU A 550 10.54 0.63 6.87
N PRO A 551 10.67 0.82 8.19
CA PRO A 551 9.64 0.42 9.13
C PRO A 551 8.42 1.35 9.10
N LEU A 552 7.24 0.79 9.38
CA LEU A 552 6.02 1.51 9.72
C LEU A 552 5.72 1.29 11.20
N PRO A 553 5.32 2.34 11.94
CA PRO A 553 5.15 2.23 13.40
C PRO A 553 3.90 1.45 13.82
N SER A 554 2.85 1.42 12.98
CA SER A 554 1.60 0.76 13.32
C SER A 554 1.63 -0.72 12.96
N LEU A 555 1.16 -1.56 13.89
CA LEU A 555 1.04 -3.00 13.68
C LEU A 555 -0.20 -3.33 12.85
N GLY A 556 -0.06 -4.24 11.89
CA GLY A 556 -1.16 -4.71 11.05
C GLY A 556 -1.58 -3.69 9.98
N SER A 557 -0.66 -2.88 9.50
CA SER A 557 -0.90 -1.83 8.50
C SER A 557 -1.50 -2.36 7.19
N GLY A 558 -1.09 -3.53 6.72
CA GLY A 558 -1.70 -4.20 5.56
C GLY A 558 -1.63 -3.38 4.27
N ASN A 559 -0.47 -2.88 3.92
CA ASN A 559 -0.22 -1.87 2.88
C ASN A 559 -0.54 -2.37 1.48
N ARG A 560 -1.41 -1.67 0.72
CA ARG A 560 -1.90 -2.12 -0.59
C ARG A 560 -1.61 -1.19 -1.76
N SER A 561 -1.11 -0.01 -1.50
CA SER A 561 -0.71 0.95 -2.52
C SER A 561 0.51 1.72 -2.05
N ILE A 562 1.14 2.43 -2.96
CA ILE A 562 2.30 3.26 -2.69
C ILE A 562 2.37 4.37 -3.72
N ASP A 563 2.80 5.54 -3.30
CA ASP A 563 3.16 6.63 -4.19
C ASP A 563 4.46 7.30 -3.75
N VAL A 564 5.19 7.91 -4.68
CA VAL A 564 6.48 8.55 -4.41
C VAL A 564 6.45 10.00 -4.86
N ASP A 565 6.72 10.91 -3.93
CA ASP A 565 6.92 12.32 -4.20
C ASP A 565 8.36 12.61 -4.65
N ASN A 566 8.55 12.71 -5.95
CA ASN A 566 9.84 13.02 -6.57
C ASN A 566 10.23 14.50 -6.48
N ARG A 567 9.42 15.39 -5.90
CA ARG A 567 9.73 16.81 -5.69
C ARG A 567 10.67 17.02 -4.51
N THR A 568 10.73 16.07 -3.59
CA THR A 568 11.66 16.08 -2.46
C THR A 568 12.98 15.36 -2.79
N ASP A 569 14.03 15.61 -1.99
CA ASP A 569 15.31 14.91 -2.08
C ASP A 569 15.88 14.67 -0.68
N PRO A 570 15.94 13.40 -0.21
CA PRO A 570 15.44 12.19 -0.87
C PRO A 570 13.92 12.21 -1.15
N PRO A 571 13.43 11.41 -2.11
CA PRO A 571 12.00 11.28 -2.36
C PRO A 571 11.21 10.85 -1.13
N THR A 572 10.00 11.38 -0.98
CA THR A 572 9.08 11.03 0.10
C THR A 572 8.13 9.92 -0.36
N ILE A 573 7.95 8.89 0.46
CA ILE A 573 7.09 7.76 0.15
C ILE A 573 5.75 7.94 0.91
N TRP A 574 4.64 7.64 0.23
CA TRP A 574 3.30 7.66 0.77
C TRP A 574 2.65 6.30 0.67
N VAL A 575 2.05 5.82 1.76
CA VAL A 575 1.46 4.48 1.85
C VAL A 575 0.12 4.54 2.58
N PRO A 576 -0.95 3.98 2.00
CA PRO A 576 -2.21 3.79 2.74
C PRO A 576 -2.12 2.53 3.57
N GLU A 577 -2.40 2.64 4.84
CA GLU A 577 -2.44 1.54 5.78
C GLU A 577 -3.88 1.01 5.88
N PHE A 578 -4.17 0.02 5.07
CA PHE A 578 -5.48 -0.59 4.94
C PHE A 578 -6.04 -1.15 6.26
N GLY A 579 -5.16 -1.75 7.09
CA GLY A 579 -5.55 -2.39 8.35
C GLY A 579 -5.76 -1.43 9.52
N THR A 580 -5.13 -0.25 9.48
CA THR A 580 -5.12 0.70 10.61
C THR A 580 -5.84 2.01 10.33
N ASN A 581 -6.38 2.20 9.12
CA ASN A 581 -7.03 3.44 8.66
C ASN A 581 -6.13 4.67 8.77
N LYS A 582 -4.90 4.53 8.31
CA LYS A 582 -3.92 5.61 8.30
C LYS A 582 -3.32 5.81 6.93
N ILE A 583 -2.76 6.99 6.72
CA ILE A 583 -1.84 7.24 5.61
C ILE A 583 -0.49 7.58 6.21
N ALA A 584 0.53 6.79 5.86
CA ALA A 584 1.90 7.02 6.30
C ALA A 584 2.67 7.84 5.25
N ARG A 585 3.38 8.87 5.73
CA ARG A 585 4.42 9.60 5.02
C ARG A 585 5.77 9.15 5.56
N VAL A 586 6.59 8.55 4.70
CA VAL A 586 7.93 8.07 5.06
C VAL A 586 8.99 8.94 4.40
N GLN A 587 9.81 9.59 5.20
CA GLN A 587 10.89 10.48 4.77
C GLN A 587 12.23 9.88 5.21
N ILE A 588 13.15 9.68 4.28
CA ILE A 588 14.50 9.19 4.57
C ILE A 588 15.36 10.40 4.90
N ARG A 589 16.07 10.37 6.03
CA ARG A 589 17.02 11.43 6.38
C ARG A 589 18.25 11.34 5.50
N PRO A 590 18.80 12.47 5.03
CA PRO A 590 20.10 12.48 4.38
C PRO A 590 21.16 11.92 5.34
N ALA A 591 22.12 11.15 4.81
CA ALA A 591 23.26 10.68 5.61
C ALA A 591 23.99 11.88 6.23
N ALA A 592 24.35 11.79 7.50
CA ALA A 592 25.10 12.82 8.19
C ALA A 592 26.44 13.06 7.44
N GLY A 593 26.60 14.21 6.79
CA GLY A 593 27.75 14.58 5.95
C GLY A 593 27.43 14.95 4.50
N ALA A 594 26.24 14.63 3.98
CA ALA A 594 25.84 14.97 2.62
C ALA A 594 25.49 16.48 2.42
N VAL A 595 25.22 17.19 3.51
CA VAL A 595 24.76 18.61 3.46
C VAL A 595 25.91 19.59 3.19
N SER A 596 27.18 19.19 3.26
CA SER A 596 28.33 20.13 3.16
C SER A 596 28.87 20.34 1.72
N GLN A 597 28.37 19.62 0.72
CA GLN A 597 28.96 19.75 -0.64
C GLN A 597 28.19 20.65 -1.60
N ILE A 598 26.97 21.09 -1.27
CA ILE A 598 26.17 21.95 -2.16
C ILE A 598 26.44 23.45 -1.94
N ALA A 599 27.09 23.84 -0.85
CA ALA A 599 27.29 25.26 -0.49
C ALA A 599 28.60 25.90 -1.04
N THR A 600 29.47 25.19 -1.77
CA THR A 600 30.76 25.73 -2.22
C THR A 600 30.97 25.75 -3.74
N GLY A 601 29.95 25.53 -4.55
CA GLY A 601 30.02 25.56 -6.03
C GLY A 601 29.37 26.81 -6.63
N GLY A 602 29.75 28.01 -6.21
CA GLY A 602 29.27 29.26 -6.78
C GLY A 602 30.30 30.37 -6.66
N ARG A 603 31.25 30.43 -7.60
CA ARG A 603 31.96 31.64 -8.00
C ARG A 603 31.94 31.74 -9.51
#